data_a4a8967ed5692f219456a6a55554d61e
#
_entry.id   a4a8967ed5692f219456a6a55554d61e
#
_cell.length_a   1.000
_cell.length_b   1.000
_cell.length_c   1.000
_cell.angle_alpha   90.00
_cell.angle_beta   90.00
_cell.angle_gamma   90.00
#
_symmetry.space_group_name_H-M   'P 1'
#
loop_
_entity.id
_entity.type
_entity.pdbx_description
1 polymer ?
#
loop_
_entity_poly.entity_id
_entity_poly.type
_entity_poly.pdbx_seq_one_letter_code
_entity_poly.pdbx_strand_id
1 'polypeptide(L)'
;MKISHVGTDVHAVLEDFVAAHAAHDAEGLFALYSDDVVAYSLAPPLKQGPDTPYGTVDGIRDWFAGFDGPVQITFRDPVVSQDGDLAFAHTLTKMAATRAGRHESIEVWYRSTFGLRRIEGSWRIAHRHDSTPFYMDGSFRAATDLKP
;
A
#
# COMPACT_ATOMS: atom_id res chain seq x y z
N MET A 1 -23.77 7.00 6.89
CA MET A 1 -22.44 6.85 7.52
C MET A 1 -21.90 5.48 7.15
N LYS A 2 -20.82 5.47 6.44
CA LYS A 2 -20.13 4.22 6.15
C LYS A 2 -19.54 3.72 7.46
N ILE A 3 -20.13 2.68 8.03
CA ILE A 3 -19.49 2.00 9.15
C ILE A 3 -18.28 1.31 8.54
N SER A 4 -17.17 1.92 8.71
CA SER A 4 -15.90 1.39 8.29
C SER A 4 -15.65 0.10 9.06
N HIS A 5 -15.44 -0.99 8.36
CA HIS A 5 -14.91 -2.20 8.95
C HIS A 5 -13.41 -2.04 9.28
N VAL A 6 -12.91 -0.82 9.12
CA VAL A 6 -11.52 -0.48 9.45
C VAL A 6 -11.22 -0.94 10.86
N GLY A 7 -10.28 -1.82 10.98
CA GLY A 7 -9.73 -2.20 12.23
C GLY A 7 -10.42 -3.33 12.98
N THR A 8 -11.52 -3.89 12.47
CA THR A 8 -12.17 -5.03 13.12
C THR A 8 -11.55 -6.36 12.72
N ASP A 9 -10.90 -6.41 11.56
CA ASP A 9 -10.34 -7.62 10.97
C ASP A 9 -9.17 -7.23 10.06
N VAL A 10 -8.11 -8.02 10.05
CA VAL A 10 -6.95 -7.78 9.20
C VAL A 10 -7.33 -7.81 7.71
N HIS A 11 -8.17 -8.77 7.31
CA HIS A 11 -8.64 -8.85 5.93
C HIS A 11 -9.45 -7.60 5.54
N ALA A 12 -10.25 -7.07 6.44
CA ALA A 12 -11.03 -5.85 6.21
C ALA A 12 -10.10 -4.65 5.99
N VAL A 13 -8.99 -4.56 6.72
CA VAL A 13 -7.99 -3.50 6.52
C VAL A 13 -7.39 -3.60 5.11
N LEU A 14 -7.05 -4.80 4.66
CA LEU A 14 -6.50 -4.99 3.32
C LEU A 14 -7.53 -4.67 2.24
N GLU A 15 -8.79 -5.02 2.42
CA GLU A 15 -9.88 -4.65 1.51
C GLU A 15 -10.09 -3.13 1.47
N ASP A 16 -10.07 -2.48 2.62
CA ASP A 16 -10.19 -1.02 2.71
C ASP A 16 -9.00 -0.31 2.05
N PHE A 17 -7.80 -0.88 2.16
CA PHE A 17 -6.62 -0.39 1.47
C PHE A 17 -6.81 -0.37 -0.05
N VAL A 18 -7.32 -1.44 -0.60
CA VAL A 18 -7.64 -1.55 -2.04
C VAL A 18 -8.71 -0.52 -2.42
N ALA A 19 -9.78 -0.44 -1.66
CA ALA A 19 -10.90 0.46 -1.94
C ALA A 19 -10.49 1.94 -1.88
N ALA A 20 -9.67 2.33 -0.89
CA ALA A 20 -9.19 3.69 -0.75
C ALA A 20 -8.32 4.12 -1.94
N HIS A 21 -7.47 3.23 -2.45
CA HIS A 21 -6.68 3.51 -3.64
C HIS A 21 -7.56 3.71 -4.88
N ALA A 22 -8.53 2.83 -5.09
CA ALA A 22 -9.42 2.93 -6.24
C ALA A 22 -10.25 4.23 -6.21
N ALA A 23 -10.64 4.69 -5.03
CA ALA A 23 -11.47 5.87 -4.85
C ALA A 23 -10.67 7.17 -4.68
N HIS A 24 -9.34 7.13 -4.68
CA HIS A 24 -8.47 8.26 -4.31
C HIS A 24 -8.84 8.85 -2.93
N ASP A 25 -9.22 7.97 -1.99
CA ASP A 25 -9.64 8.35 -0.64
C ASP A 25 -8.43 8.51 0.28
N ALA A 26 -7.85 9.70 0.27
CA ALA A 26 -6.64 9.97 1.05
C ALA A 26 -6.90 9.86 2.57
N GLU A 27 -8.02 10.37 3.05
CA GLU A 27 -8.38 10.26 4.46
C GLU A 27 -8.63 8.82 4.88
N GLY A 28 -9.33 8.06 4.03
CA GLY A 28 -9.58 6.64 4.28
C GLY A 28 -8.30 5.81 4.32
N LEU A 29 -7.38 6.07 3.41
CA LEU A 29 -6.09 5.39 3.40
C LEU A 29 -5.25 5.77 4.62
N PHE A 30 -5.16 7.06 4.93
CA PHE A 30 -4.43 7.56 6.10
C PHE A 30 -4.94 6.92 7.39
N ALA A 31 -6.27 6.74 7.51
CA ALA A 31 -6.87 6.16 8.71
C ALA A 31 -6.51 4.69 8.94
N LEU A 32 -6.02 3.99 7.91
CA LEU A 32 -5.57 2.60 8.04
C LEU A 32 -4.19 2.49 8.68
N TYR A 33 -3.41 3.55 8.70
CA TYR A 33 -2.05 3.54 9.24
C TYR A 33 -2.03 3.86 10.73
N SER A 34 -1.09 3.28 11.45
CA SER A 34 -0.78 3.70 12.81
C SER A 34 -0.05 5.05 12.79
N ASP A 35 -0.10 5.77 13.90
CA ASP A 35 0.54 7.10 14.02
C ASP A 35 2.07 7.04 13.82
N ASP A 36 2.67 5.89 14.09
CA ASP A 36 4.11 5.64 13.97
C ASP A 36 4.49 4.79 12.77
N VAL A 37 3.65 4.74 11.75
CA VAL A 37 3.85 3.89 10.57
C VAL A 37 5.23 4.12 9.94
N VAL A 38 5.87 3.02 9.56
CA VAL A 38 7.10 3.03 8.76
C VAL A 38 6.85 2.25 7.48
N ALA A 39 7.18 2.85 6.35
CA ALA A 39 7.04 2.18 5.06
C ALA A 39 8.35 2.22 4.27
N TYR A 40 8.65 1.11 3.63
CA TYR A 40 9.69 0.99 2.62
C TYR A 40 8.98 0.79 1.29
N SER A 41 8.77 1.89 0.58
CA SER A 41 8.02 1.88 -0.68
C SER A 41 8.94 1.64 -1.87
N LEU A 42 8.35 1.43 -3.04
CA LEU A 42 9.12 1.26 -4.28
C LEU A 42 9.86 2.54 -4.69
N ALA A 43 9.33 3.69 -4.32
CA ALA A 43 9.90 4.98 -4.66
C ALA A 43 10.80 5.53 -3.54
N PRO A 44 11.80 6.37 -3.87
CA PRO A 44 12.57 7.07 -2.85
C PRO A 44 11.70 7.93 -1.94
N PRO A 45 12.14 8.22 -0.72
CA PRO A 45 13.41 7.85 -0.10
C PRO A 45 13.43 6.41 0.40
N LEU A 46 14.54 5.96 1.00
CA LEU A 46 14.64 4.60 1.55
C LEU A 46 13.60 4.31 2.62
N LYS A 47 13.21 5.32 3.38
CA LYS A 47 12.24 5.17 4.47
C LYS A 47 11.21 6.27 4.43
N GLN A 48 9.95 5.90 4.51
CA GLN A 48 8.80 6.79 4.68
C GLN A 48 8.24 6.63 6.10
N GLY A 49 7.68 7.69 6.63
CA GLY A 49 7.09 7.67 7.96
C GLY A 49 6.19 8.88 8.19
N PRO A 50 5.80 9.15 9.47
CA PRO A 50 4.90 10.26 9.77
C PRO A 50 5.45 11.65 9.36
N ASP A 51 6.78 11.78 9.30
CA ASP A 51 7.44 13.05 8.96
C ASP A 51 7.67 13.23 7.46
N THR A 52 7.17 12.32 6.64
CA THR A 52 7.26 12.39 5.18
C THR A 52 5.86 12.56 4.58
N PRO A 53 5.74 12.96 3.30
CA PRO A 53 4.43 13.06 2.65
C PRO A 53 3.60 11.78 2.74
N TYR A 54 4.24 10.61 2.78
CA TYR A 54 3.55 9.33 2.94
C TYR A 54 2.69 9.28 4.20
N GLY A 55 3.16 9.89 5.28
CA GLY A 55 2.50 9.90 6.59
C GLY A 55 1.52 11.06 6.79
N THR A 56 1.13 11.78 5.74
CA THR A 56 0.19 12.90 5.83
C THR A 56 -0.95 12.74 4.83
N VAL A 57 -2.13 13.22 5.19
CA VAL A 57 -3.30 13.21 4.28
C VAL A 57 -3.01 14.01 3.02
N ASP A 58 -2.40 15.19 3.17
CA ASP A 58 -2.10 16.05 2.02
C ASP A 58 -1.08 15.40 1.07
N GLY A 59 -0.07 14.74 1.60
CA GLY A 59 0.91 14.02 0.79
C GLY A 59 0.29 12.85 0.03
N ILE A 60 -0.60 12.11 0.67
CA ILE A 60 -1.34 11.01 0.02
C ILE A 60 -2.26 11.58 -1.08
N ARG A 61 -2.93 12.68 -0.79
CA ARG A 61 -3.82 13.35 -1.76
C ARG A 61 -3.04 13.83 -2.98
N ASP A 62 -1.86 14.41 -2.76
CA ASP A 62 -0.97 14.84 -3.85
C ASP A 62 -0.50 13.67 -4.71
N TRP A 63 -0.21 12.54 -4.07
CA TRP A 63 0.16 11.33 -4.81
C TRP A 63 -0.98 10.84 -5.71
N PHE A 64 -2.21 10.79 -5.18
CA PHE A 64 -3.39 10.41 -5.97
C PHE A 64 -3.63 11.38 -7.13
N ALA A 65 -3.35 12.66 -6.95
CA ALA A 65 -3.52 13.66 -8.00
C ALA A 65 -2.62 13.41 -9.22
N GLY A 66 -1.59 12.60 -9.06
CA GLY A 66 -0.72 12.17 -10.17
C GLY A 66 -1.32 11.13 -11.10
N PHE A 67 -2.56 10.69 -10.84
CA PHE A 67 -3.23 9.65 -11.64
C PHE A 67 -4.62 10.11 -12.08
N ASP A 68 -4.98 9.73 -13.31
CA ASP A 68 -6.34 9.88 -13.82
C ASP A 68 -7.10 8.57 -13.58
N GLY A 69 -8.29 8.68 -12.96
CA GLY A 69 -9.09 7.51 -12.65
C GLY A 69 -8.52 6.67 -11.51
N PRO A 70 -9.06 5.48 -11.30
CA PRO A 70 -8.72 4.67 -10.16
C PRO A 70 -7.26 4.19 -10.17
N VAL A 71 -6.64 4.14 -8.99
CA VAL A 71 -5.42 3.38 -8.77
C VAL A 71 -5.86 1.98 -8.33
N GLN A 72 -5.70 1.02 -9.20
CA GLN A 72 -6.17 -0.34 -8.96
C GLN A 72 -5.09 -1.17 -8.32
N ILE A 73 -5.32 -1.58 -7.08
CA ILE A 73 -4.47 -2.50 -6.34
C ILE A 73 -5.14 -3.86 -6.33
N THR A 74 -4.39 -4.88 -6.71
CA THR A 74 -4.85 -6.27 -6.64
C THR A 74 -3.86 -7.07 -5.81
N PHE A 75 -4.35 -7.74 -4.78
CA PHE A 75 -3.56 -8.69 -3.99
C PHE A 75 -3.78 -10.10 -4.54
N ARG A 76 -2.69 -10.77 -4.85
CA ARG A 76 -2.74 -12.17 -5.30
C ARG A 76 -2.33 -13.07 -4.15
N ASP A 77 -3.25 -13.96 -3.76
CA ASP A 77 -3.04 -14.98 -2.73
C ASP A 77 -2.49 -14.40 -1.42
N PRO A 78 -3.17 -13.39 -0.82
CA PRO A 78 -2.70 -12.83 0.43
C PRO A 78 -2.75 -13.88 1.55
N VAL A 79 -1.67 -13.94 2.31
CA VAL A 79 -1.54 -14.81 3.47
C VAL A 79 -1.45 -13.94 4.72
N VAL A 80 -2.33 -14.17 5.68
CA VAL A 80 -2.36 -13.46 6.95
C VAL A 80 -1.99 -14.42 8.07
N SER A 81 -1.06 -14.01 8.90
CA SER A 81 -0.70 -14.70 10.16
C SER A 81 -0.93 -13.74 11.31
N GLN A 82 -1.66 -14.20 12.33
CA GLN A 82 -2.06 -13.36 13.43
C GLN A 82 -1.80 -14.06 14.75
N ASP A 83 -1.27 -13.32 15.74
CA ASP A 83 -1.12 -13.77 17.12
C ASP A 83 -1.42 -12.59 18.04
N GLY A 84 -2.55 -12.69 18.78
CA GLY A 84 -2.99 -11.61 19.66
C GLY A 84 -3.22 -10.31 18.91
N ASP A 85 -2.52 -9.25 19.31
CA ASP A 85 -2.64 -7.90 18.77
C ASP A 85 -1.64 -7.59 17.65
N LEU A 86 -0.91 -8.60 17.17
CA LEU A 86 0.04 -8.47 16.08
C LEU A 86 -0.35 -9.39 14.93
N ALA A 87 -0.12 -8.91 13.72
CA ALA A 87 -0.30 -9.70 12.52
C ALA A 87 0.71 -9.29 11.47
N PHE A 88 1.01 -10.20 10.57
CA PHE A 88 1.64 -9.83 9.32
C PHE A 88 0.87 -10.45 8.15
N ALA A 89 0.93 -9.79 7.01
CA ALA A 89 0.37 -10.28 5.78
C ALA A 89 1.40 -10.14 4.67
N HIS A 90 1.46 -11.11 3.78
CA HIS A 90 2.29 -10.98 2.58
C HIS A 90 1.49 -11.38 1.35
N THR A 91 1.85 -10.78 0.23
CA THR A 91 1.12 -10.98 -1.03
C THR A 91 1.99 -10.54 -2.20
N LEU A 92 1.67 -11.05 -3.37
CA LEU A 92 2.08 -10.39 -4.61
C LEU A 92 1.03 -9.33 -4.93
N THR A 93 1.50 -8.14 -5.27
CA THR A 93 0.63 -6.99 -5.49
C THR A 93 0.78 -6.49 -6.91
N LYS A 94 -0.35 -6.25 -7.58
CA LYS A 94 -0.36 -5.56 -8.85
C LYS A 94 -0.93 -4.16 -8.65
N MET A 95 -0.24 -3.15 -9.17
CA MET A 95 -0.77 -1.80 -9.28
C MET A 95 -0.98 -1.48 -10.76
N ALA A 96 -2.19 -1.08 -11.11
CA ALA A 96 -2.54 -0.61 -12.44
C ALA A 96 -3.15 0.79 -12.31
N ALA A 97 -2.60 1.76 -13.04
CA ALA A 97 -3.02 3.14 -12.98
C ALA A 97 -2.66 3.88 -14.27
N THR A 98 -3.30 5.02 -14.50
CA THR A 98 -3.03 5.91 -15.63
C THR A 98 -2.44 7.21 -15.10
N ARG A 99 -1.26 7.60 -15.58
CA ARG A 99 -0.64 8.86 -15.17
C ARG A 99 -1.44 10.05 -15.67
N ALA A 100 -1.62 11.04 -14.79
CA ALA A 100 -2.37 12.25 -15.10
C ALA A 100 -1.76 12.98 -16.31
N GLY A 101 -2.61 13.32 -17.28
CA GLY A 101 -2.24 14.09 -18.45
C GLY A 101 -1.41 13.37 -19.49
N ARG A 102 -1.04 12.10 -19.27
CA ARG A 102 -0.16 11.35 -20.19
C ARG A 102 -0.87 10.25 -20.96
N HIS A 103 -2.06 9.85 -20.54
CA HIS A 103 -2.79 8.72 -21.09
C HIS A 103 -1.98 7.40 -21.10
N GLU A 104 -0.90 7.35 -20.30
CA GLU A 104 -0.08 6.18 -20.14
C GLU A 104 -0.61 5.32 -19.01
N SER A 105 -0.90 4.04 -19.30
CA SER A 105 -1.20 3.04 -18.29
C SER A 105 0.10 2.44 -17.76
N ILE A 106 0.22 2.39 -16.43
CA ILE A 106 1.27 1.63 -15.75
C ILE A 106 0.65 0.37 -15.17
N GLU A 107 1.34 -0.74 -15.32
CA GLU A 107 1.02 -1.98 -14.62
C GLU A 107 2.32 -2.57 -14.11
N VAL A 108 2.39 -2.81 -12.80
CA VAL A 108 3.59 -3.35 -12.18
C VAL A 108 3.21 -4.35 -11.10
N TRP A 109 3.93 -5.47 -11.06
CA TRP A 109 3.87 -6.46 -9.99
C TRP A 109 5.04 -6.26 -9.05
N TYR A 110 4.77 -6.37 -7.76
CA TYR A 110 5.78 -6.28 -6.72
C TYR A 110 5.37 -7.11 -5.51
N ARG A 111 6.24 -7.19 -4.54
CA ARG A 111 6.00 -7.95 -3.32
C ARG A 111 5.65 -6.98 -2.20
N SER A 112 4.61 -7.31 -1.44
CA SER A 112 4.20 -6.50 -0.30
C SER A 112 4.16 -7.35 0.97
N THR A 113 4.66 -6.75 2.05
CA THR A 113 4.50 -7.28 3.40
C THR A 113 3.93 -6.17 4.27
N PHE A 114 2.90 -6.50 5.03
CA PHE A 114 2.25 -5.59 5.97
C PHE A 114 2.47 -6.11 7.39
N GLY A 115 2.97 -5.26 8.27
CA GLY A 115 2.93 -5.48 9.71
C GLY A 115 1.77 -4.72 10.30
N LEU A 116 0.90 -5.38 11.05
CA LEU A 116 -0.29 -4.77 11.60
C LEU A 116 -0.32 -4.93 13.11
N ARG A 117 -0.88 -3.92 13.78
CA ARG A 117 -1.15 -3.96 15.22
C ARG A 117 -2.60 -3.62 15.47
N ARG A 118 -3.19 -4.28 16.47
CA ARG A 118 -4.49 -3.87 16.98
C ARG A 118 -4.26 -2.81 18.07
N ILE A 119 -4.78 -1.61 17.82
CA ILE A 119 -4.63 -0.44 18.68
C ILE A 119 -6.03 0.02 19.07
N GLU A 120 -6.34 -0.03 20.35
CA GLU A 120 -7.66 0.37 20.87
C GLU A 120 -8.81 -0.36 20.15
N GLY A 121 -8.62 -1.65 19.92
CA GLY A 121 -9.62 -2.51 19.27
C GLY A 121 -9.64 -2.45 17.74
N SER A 122 -8.80 -1.62 17.11
CA SER A 122 -8.76 -1.44 15.67
C SER A 122 -7.44 -1.89 15.08
N TRP A 123 -7.48 -2.72 14.05
CA TRP A 123 -6.29 -3.11 13.32
C TRP A 123 -5.78 -1.96 12.46
N ARG A 124 -4.47 -1.70 12.54
CA ARG A 124 -3.80 -0.64 11.79
C ARG A 124 -2.53 -1.18 11.14
N ILE A 125 -2.19 -0.64 9.98
CA ILE A 125 -0.93 -0.93 9.33
C ILE A 125 0.16 -0.13 10.04
N ALA A 126 1.05 -0.83 10.71
CA ALA A 126 2.19 -0.22 11.42
C ALA A 126 3.46 -0.25 10.56
N HIS A 127 3.53 -1.16 9.61
CA HIS A 127 4.64 -1.29 8.68
C HIS A 127 4.17 -1.83 7.34
N ARG A 128 4.78 -1.33 6.29
CA ARG A 128 4.58 -1.83 4.94
C ARG A 128 5.92 -1.86 4.22
N HIS A 129 6.19 -2.95 3.53
CA HIS A 129 7.38 -3.08 2.72
C HIS A 129 7.00 -3.58 1.34
N ASP A 130 7.26 -2.78 0.33
CA ASP A 130 7.10 -3.14 -1.06
C ASP A 130 8.46 -3.29 -1.70
N SER A 131 8.63 -4.29 -2.54
CA SER A 131 9.89 -4.50 -3.24
C SER A 131 9.67 -5.16 -4.59
N THR A 132 10.56 -4.85 -5.52
CA THR A 132 10.69 -5.59 -6.77
C THR A 132 12.13 -6.03 -6.90
N PRO A 133 12.42 -7.21 -7.47
CA PRO A 133 13.80 -7.65 -7.61
C PRO A 133 14.54 -6.81 -8.65
N PHE A 134 15.84 -6.73 -8.50
CA PHE A 134 16.73 -6.29 -9.59
C PHE A 134 17.06 -7.46 -10.48
N TYR A 135 17.28 -7.21 -11.76
CA TYR A 135 17.91 -8.18 -12.62
C TYR A 135 19.36 -8.39 -12.19
N MET A 136 19.72 -9.64 -11.97
CA MET A 136 21.06 -10.02 -11.51
C MET A 136 22.00 -10.32 -12.70
N ASP A 137 21.94 -9.49 -13.71
CA ASP A 137 22.71 -9.61 -14.97
C ASP A 137 23.79 -8.53 -15.08
N GLY A 138 24.10 -7.84 -13.98
CA GLY A 138 25.04 -6.73 -13.95
C GLY A 138 24.44 -5.37 -14.28
N SER A 139 23.20 -5.31 -14.76
CA SER A 139 22.54 -4.02 -15.06
C SER A 139 21.99 -3.32 -13.83
N PHE A 140 21.65 -4.07 -12.78
CA PHE A 140 20.92 -3.59 -11.59
C PHE A 140 19.60 -2.90 -11.90
N ARG A 141 19.01 -3.19 -13.05
CA ARG A 141 17.70 -2.63 -13.41
C ARG A 141 16.60 -3.30 -12.61
N ALA A 142 15.62 -2.53 -12.17
CA ALA A 142 14.43 -3.06 -11.52
C ALA A 142 13.65 -3.95 -12.49
N ALA A 143 13.24 -5.14 -12.03
CA ALA A 143 12.53 -6.13 -12.85
C ALA A 143 11.03 -5.83 -12.88
N THR A 144 10.65 -4.70 -13.47
CA THR A 144 9.26 -4.22 -13.49
C THR A 144 8.37 -4.92 -14.53
N ASP A 145 8.94 -5.75 -15.36
CA ASP A 145 8.25 -6.53 -16.40
C ASP A 145 7.88 -7.94 -15.95
N LEU A 146 8.25 -8.33 -14.74
CA LEU A 146 7.91 -9.66 -14.21
C LEU A 146 6.41 -9.75 -13.92
N LYS A 147 5.87 -10.95 -14.16
CA LYS A 147 4.49 -11.31 -13.84
C LYS A 147 4.49 -12.66 -13.15
N PRO A 148 3.60 -12.86 -12.13
CA PRO A 148 3.48 -14.15 -11.47
C PRO A 148 2.86 -15.21 -12.35
#